data_4d4a6c9997124f509c06e2819d3a8b07
#
_entry.id   4d4a6c9997124f509c06e2819d3a8b07
#
_cell.length_a   1.000
_cell.length_b   1.000
_cell.length_c   1.000
_cell.angle_alpha   90.00
_cell.angle_beta   90.00
_cell.angle_gamma   90.00
#
_symmetry.space_group_name_H-M   'P 1'
#
loop_
_entity.id
_entity.type
_entity.pdbx_description
1 polymer ?
#
loop_
_entity_poly.entity_id
_entity_poly.type
_entity_poly.pdbx_seq_one_letter_code
_entity_poly.pdbx_strand_id
1 'polypeptide(L)'
;MGKIQLARVDDRLIHGQVMTKWSKGLGINAIFIVDNDVAKDDFMKQIYISSGTRSGLVIKILSTTEVNTYWKDKQFEEYKVLLLFKNIQSVFEAVHLGLPIDSLNVGGVSKKKDTHMVISSVNLSENEIDYLSQLSDKSGVDVFFQMIPDSNRLNFKEWMKK
;
A
#
# COMPACT_ATOMS: atom_id res chain seq x y z
N MET A 1 -10.42 12.31 13.95
CA MET A 1 -9.19 12.21 13.16
C MET A 1 -8.98 10.77 12.73
N GLY A 2 -8.76 10.57 11.45
CA GLY A 2 -8.55 9.24 10.92
C GLY A 2 -7.17 8.67 11.24
N LYS A 3 -7.01 7.39 10.98
CA LYS A 3 -5.72 6.70 11.21
C LYS A 3 -5.35 5.85 10.03
N ILE A 4 -4.07 5.83 9.71
CA ILE A 4 -3.49 4.89 8.74
C ILE A 4 -3.12 3.64 9.52
N GLN A 5 -3.97 2.60 9.44
CA GLN A 5 -3.74 1.35 10.16
C GLN A 5 -2.71 0.47 9.46
N LEU A 6 -2.64 0.54 8.15
CA LEU A 6 -1.66 -0.19 7.34
C LEU A 6 -1.47 0.53 6.02
N ALA A 7 -0.20 0.66 5.58
CA ALA A 7 0.13 1.02 4.21
C ALA A 7 0.73 -0.22 3.56
N ARG A 8 0.19 -0.62 2.42
CA ARG A 8 0.57 -1.87 1.75
C ARG A 8 0.73 -1.69 0.25
N VAL A 9 1.76 -2.31 -0.30
CA VAL A 9 1.95 -2.45 -1.74
C VAL A 9 1.51 -3.84 -2.16
N ASP A 10 0.57 -3.92 -3.08
CA ASP A 10 0.15 -5.18 -3.69
C ASP A 10 -0.37 -4.86 -5.10
N ASP A 11 0.33 -5.33 -6.13
CA ASP A 11 0.00 -4.98 -7.51
C ASP A 11 -1.30 -5.60 -8.01
N ARG A 12 -1.89 -6.49 -7.24
CA ARG A 12 -3.23 -7.04 -7.52
C ARG A 12 -4.33 -6.20 -6.88
N LEU A 13 -3.97 -5.25 -6.01
CA LEU A 13 -4.89 -4.39 -5.27
C LEU A 13 -5.87 -5.21 -4.42
N ILE A 14 -7.17 -4.94 -4.53
CA ILE A 14 -8.17 -5.69 -3.76
C ILE A 14 -8.40 -7.04 -4.42
N HIS A 15 -8.06 -8.11 -3.69
CA HIS A 15 -8.20 -9.47 -4.20
C HIS A 15 -8.34 -10.48 -3.06
N GLY A 16 -9.16 -11.49 -3.28
CA GLY A 16 -9.28 -12.66 -2.45
C GLY A 16 -9.37 -12.42 -0.96
N GLN A 17 -8.99 -13.43 -0.19
CA GLN A 17 -9.06 -13.39 1.27
C GLN A 17 -7.92 -12.61 1.92
N VAL A 18 -6.88 -12.26 1.16
CA VAL A 18 -5.72 -11.54 1.70
C VAL A 18 -6.15 -10.23 2.34
N MET A 19 -6.99 -9.45 1.63
CA MET A 19 -7.47 -8.17 2.12
C MET A 19 -8.38 -8.33 3.34
N THR A 20 -9.22 -9.37 3.35
CA THR A 20 -10.09 -9.65 4.49
C THR A 20 -9.26 -9.93 5.74
N LYS A 21 -8.20 -10.72 5.62
CA LYS A 21 -7.33 -11.04 6.76
C LYS A 21 -6.66 -9.80 7.33
N TRP A 22 -6.12 -8.91 6.47
CA TRP A 22 -5.52 -7.67 6.93
C TRP A 22 -6.55 -6.72 7.56
N SER A 23 -7.71 -6.59 6.93
CA SER A 23 -8.76 -5.67 7.40
C SER A 23 -9.31 -6.06 8.77
N LYS A 24 -9.60 -7.33 8.98
CA LYS A 24 -10.17 -7.80 10.25
C LYS A 24 -9.21 -7.65 11.40
N GLY A 25 -7.95 -8.01 11.20
CA GLY A 25 -6.95 -7.98 12.27
C GLY A 25 -6.63 -6.59 12.78
N LEU A 26 -6.83 -5.57 11.96
CA LEU A 26 -6.44 -4.19 12.26
C LEU A 26 -7.62 -3.24 12.49
N GLY A 27 -8.84 -3.75 12.48
CA GLY A 27 -10.02 -2.91 12.68
C GLY A 27 -10.23 -1.88 11.58
N ILE A 28 -9.85 -2.20 10.36
CA ILE A 28 -9.95 -1.30 9.21
C ILE A 28 -11.41 -1.20 8.77
N ASN A 29 -11.87 0.03 8.51
CA ASN A 29 -13.22 0.26 7.99
C ASN A 29 -13.22 0.93 6.60
N ALA A 30 -12.05 1.30 6.09
CA ALA A 30 -11.92 1.90 4.76
C ALA A 30 -10.63 1.45 4.09
N ILE A 31 -10.69 1.28 2.77
CA ILE A 31 -9.51 1.03 1.94
C ILE A 31 -9.40 2.19 0.96
N PHE A 32 -8.28 2.88 0.98
CA PHE A 32 -7.99 3.92 -0.01
C PHE A 32 -6.95 3.36 -0.98
N ILE A 33 -7.39 3.14 -2.22
CA ILE A 33 -6.49 2.73 -3.30
C ILE A 33 -5.81 3.99 -3.81
N VAL A 34 -4.49 4.03 -3.76
CA VAL A 34 -3.69 5.18 -4.19
C VAL A 34 -2.95 4.79 -5.46
N ASP A 35 -3.46 5.22 -6.59
CA ASP A 35 -2.86 4.95 -7.89
C ASP A 35 -3.36 5.95 -8.92
N ASN A 36 -2.43 6.64 -9.58
CA ASN A 36 -2.77 7.70 -10.52
C ASN A 36 -3.56 7.19 -11.74
N ASP A 37 -3.20 6.01 -12.23
CA ASP A 37 -3.87 5.46 -13.42
C ASP A 37 -5.27 4.95 -13.09
N VAL A 38 -5.43 4.22 -11.99
CA VAL A 38 -6.74 3.72 -11.56
C VAL A 38 -7.66 4.89 -11.21
N ALA A 39 -7.12 5.96 -10.63
CA ALA A 39 -7.90 7.14 -10.28
C ALA A 39 -8.52 7.83 -11.49
N LYS A 40 -7.95 7.62 -12.69
CA LYS A 40 -8.46 8.18 -13.95
C LYS A 40 -9.37 7.20 -14.70
N ASP A 41 -9.51 5.97 -14.24
CA ASP A 41 -10.23 4.91 -14.93
C ASP A 41 -11.57 4.67 -14.22
N ASP A 42 -12.64 5.28 -14.74
CA ASP A 42 -13.96 5.23 -14.12
C ASP A 42 -14.50 3.79 -14.05
N PHE A 43 -14.19 2.96 -15.03
CA PHE A 43 -14.62 1.57 -15.06
C PHE A 43 -13.98 0.76 -13.91
N MET A 44 -12.67 0.87 -13.77
CA MET A 44 -11.95 0.17 -12.71
C MET A 44 -12.36 0.69 -11.33
N LYS A 45 -12.60 2.00 -11.19
CA LYS A 45 -13.09 2.58 -9.93
C LYS A 45 -14.40 1.92 -9.50
N GLN A 46 -15.34 1.75 -10.41
CA GLN A 46 -16.63 1.13 -10.10
C GLN A 46 -16.47 -0.32 -9.66
N ILE A 47 -15.57 -1.06 -10.28
CA ILE A 47 -15.30 -2.46 -9.91
C ILE A 47 -14.82 -2.53 -8.46
N TYR A 48 -13.84 -1.71 -8.10
CA TYR A 48 -13.28 -1.72 -6.74
C TYR A 48 -14.28 -1.21 -5.70
N ILE A 49 -15.02 -0.17 -6.01
CA ILE A 49 -16.05 0.37 -5.10
C ILE A 49 -17.11 -0.68 -4.81
N SER A 50 -17.59 -1.37 -5.85
CA SER A 50 -18.60 -2.43 -5.71
C SER A 50 -18.08 -3.58 -4.84
N SER A 51 -16.83 -3.96 -5.02
CA SER A 51 -16.18 -5.00 -4.23
C SER A 51 -16.17 -4.64 -2.73
N GLY A 52 -15.83 -3.40 -2.43
CA GLY A 52 -15.81 -2.90 -1.05
C GLY A 52 -17.20 -2.84 -0.42
N THR A 53 -18.17 -2.40 -1.17
CA THR A 53 -19.56 -2.33 -0.70
C THR A 53 -20.05 -3.69 -0.24
N ARG A 54 -19.72 -4.75 -0.99
CA ARG A 54 -20.08 -6.12 -0.60
C ARG A 54 -19.41 -6.58 0.68
N SER A 55 -18.24 -6.04 0.98
CA SER A 55 -17.46 -6.40 2.19
C SER A 55 -17.77 -5.51 3.38
N GLY A 56 -18.63 -4.51 3.23
CA GLY A 56 -18.93 -3.55 4.29
C GLY A 56 -17.85 -2.52 4.51
N LEU A 57 -16.90 -2.39 3.58
CA LEU A 57 -15.81 -1.43 3.64
C LEU A 57 -16.07 -0.23 2.74
N VAL A 58 -15.66 0.95 3.19
CA VAL A 58 -15.67 2.14 2.35
C VAL A 58 -14.43 2.09 1.45
N ILE A 59 -14.63 2.20 0.15
CA ILE A 59 -13.53 2.22 -0.83
C ILE A 59 -13.46 3.61 -1.45
N LYS A 60 -12.27 4.22 -1.39
CA LYS A 60 -11.96 5.44 -2.13
C LYS A 60 -10.77 5.17 -3.03
N ILE A 61 -10.79 5.76 -4.21
CA ILE A 61 -9.69 5.62 -5.17
C ILE A 61 -9.17 7.01 -5.45
N LEU A 62 -7.90 7.22 -5.12
CA LEU A 62 -7.29 8.54 -5.10
C LEU A 62 -5.95 8.51 -5.84
N SER A 63 -5.62 9.62 -6.49
CA SER A 63 -4.25 9.83 -6.99
C SER A 63 -3.32 10.15 -5.82
N THR A 64 -2.02 10.17 -6.07
CA THR A 64 -1.05 10.56 -5.05
C THR A 64 -1.28 11.99 -4.56
N THR A 65 -1.70 12.88 -5.45
CA THR A 65 -2.04 14.26 -5.09
C THR A 65 -3.32 14.30 -4.25
N GLU A 66 -4.35 13.58 -4.69
CA GLU A 66 -5.65 13.57 -3.99
C GLU A 66 -5.56 13.01 -2.58
N VAL A 67 -4.80 11.93 -2.37
CA VAL A 67 -4.67 11.34 -1.03
C VAL A 67 -3.96 12.31 -0.09
N ASN A 68 -2.98 13.05 -0.59
CA ASN A 68 -2.28 14.06 0.21
C ASN A 68 -3.18 15.23 0.57
N THR A 69 -3.96 15.71 -0.39
CA THR A 69 -4.94 16.78 -0.15
C THR A 69 -5.97 16.35 0.89
N TYR A 70 -6.47 15.15 0.78
CA TYR A 70 -7.45 14.62 1.73
C TYR A 70 -6.87 14.53 3.15
N TRP A 71 -5.61 14.08 3.26
CA TRP A 71 -4.94 14.06 4.56
C TRP A 71 -4.75 15.46 5.13
N LYS A 72 -4.24 16.40 4.33
CA LYS A 72 -3.98 17.78 4.79
C LYS A 72 -5.26 18.47 5.22
N ASP A 73 -6.32 18.33 4.45
CA ASP A 73 -7.56 19.08 4.68
C ASP A 73 -8.44 18.46 5.76
N LYS A 74 -8.49 17.14 5.85
CA LYS A 74 -9.47 16.44 6.68
C LYS A 74 -8.89 15.32 7.54
N GLN A 75 -7.57 15.04 7.47
CA GLN A 75 -6.92 13.92 8.17
C GLN A 75 -7.72 12.61 8.07
N PHE A 76 -8.23 12.31 6.88
CA PHE A 76 -9.04 11.12 6.58
C PHE A 76 -10.30 11.00 7.46
N GLU A 77 -10.78 12.13 8.01
CA GLU A 77 -12.01 12.19 8.81
C GLU A 77 -11.97 11.21 9.98
N GLU A 78 -12.89 10.25 10.06
CA GLU A 78 -12.94 9.25 11.13
C GLU A 78 -12.56 7.85 10.65
N TYR A 79 -12.02 7.72 9.44
CA TYR A 79 -11.71 6.41 8.88
C TYR A 79 -10.48 5.77 9.49
N LYS A 80 -10.55 4.46 9.69
CA LYS A 80 -9.39 3.61 10.00
C LYS A 80 -8.99 2.95 8.70
N VAL A 81 -7.88 3.41 8.12
CA VAL A 81 -7.59 3.24 6.71
C VAL A 81 -6.51 2.20 6.46
N LEU A 82 -6.76 1.35 5.48
CA LEU A 82 -5.71 0.62 4.79
C LEU A 82 -5.40 1.39 3.51
N LEU A 83 -4.18 1.93 3.41
CA LEU A 83 -3.69 2.55 2.19
C LEU A 83 -3.13 1.44 1.30
N LEU A 84 -3.70 1.30 0.13
CA LEU A 84 -3.33 0.22 -0.79
C LEU A 84 -2.76 0.82 -2.07
N PHE A 85 -1.48 0.54 -2.31
CA PHE A 85 -0.75 1.03 -3.48
C PHE A 85 -0.52 -0.10 -4.47
N LYS A 86 -0.61 0.21 -5.73
CA LYS A 86 -0.35 -0.77 -6.80
C LYS A 86 1.14 -1.01 -7.00
N ASN A 87 1.97 -0.01 -6.71
CA ASN A 87 3.42 -0.11 -6.90
C ASN A 87 4.18 0.75 -5.89
N ILE A 88 5.48 0.49 -5.79
CA ILE A 88 6.36 1.16 -4.84
C ILE A 88 6.59 2.63 -5.22
N GLN A 89 6.63 2.94 -6.51
CA GLN A 89 6.81 4.31 -6.98
C GLN A 89 5.70 5.22 -6.46
N SER A 90 4.47 4.76 -6.43
CA SER A 90 3.34 5.55 -5.91
C SER A 90 3.49 5.85 -4.42
N VAL A 91 4.03 4.92 -3.64
CA VAL A 91 4.34 5.16 -2.23
C VAL A 91 5.38 6.27 -2.11
N PHE A 92 6.45 6.16 -2.89
CA PHE A 92 7.52 7.14 -2.88
C PHE A 92 6.99 8.54 -3.20
N GLU A 93 6.17 8.66 -4.24
CA GLU A 93 5.54 9.94 -4.61
C GLU A 93 4.66 10.49 -3.50
N ALA A 94 3.81 9.66 -2.91
CA ALA A 94 2.89 10.09 -1.86
C ALA A 94 3.64 10.57 -0.62
N VAL A 95 4.68 9.87 -0.21
CA VAL A 95 5.50 10.25 0.95
C VAL A 95 6.23 11.57 0.69
N HIS A 96 6.75 11.76 -0.53
CA HIS A 96 7.43 13.00 -0.91
C HIS A 96 6.48 14.20 -0.92
N LEU A 97 5.19 13.97 -1.18
CA LEU A 97 4.18 15.02 -1.10
C LEU A 97 3.73 15.30 0.33
N GLY A 98 4.17 14.49 1.30
CA GLY A 98 3.91 14.73 2.71
C GLY A 98 3.00 13.74 3.43
N LEU A 99 2.62 12.65 2.77
CA LEU A 99 1.76 11.65 3.42
C LEU A 99 2.53 10.97 4.58
N PRO A 100 2.01 10.98 5.81
CA PRO A 100 2.74 10.50 6.97
C PRO A 100 2.62 8.98 7.15
N ILE A 101 3.43 8.23 6.42
CA ILE A 101 3.49 6.77 6.53
C ILE A 101 4.65 6.39 7.44
N ASP A 102 4.38 5.70 8.54
CA ASP A 102 5.40 5.26 9.50
C ASP A 102 6.01 3.91 9.11
N SER A 103 5.19 3.03 8.56
CA SER A 103 5.64 1.72 8.10
C SER A 103 4.98 1.34 6.79
N LEU A 104 5.64 0.49 6.02
CA LEU A 104 5.16 0.04 4.73
C LEU A 104 5.28 -1.47 4.61
N ASN A 105 4.16 -2.14 4.39
CA ASN A 105 4.11 -3.55 4.07
C ASN A 105 4.19 -3.74 2.55
N VAL A 106 5.23 -4.43 2.09
CA VAL A 106 5.33 -4.83 0.69
C VAL A 106 4.89 -6.29 0.60
N GLY A 107 3.67 -6.52 0.12
CA GLY A 107 3.03 -7.82 0.17
C GLY A 107 2.89 -8.54 -1.16
N GLY A 108 2.86 -7.80 -2.26
CA GLY A 108 2.71 -8.39 -3.58
C GLY A 108 3.32 -7.53 -4.67
N VAL A 109 4.41 -8.01 -5.28
CA VAL A 109 5.03 -7.39 -6.45
C VAL A 109 5.37 -8.52 -7.41
N SER A 110 4.65 -8.60 -8.52
CA SER A 110 4.76 -9.71 -9.48
C SER A 110 6.13 -9.74 -10.15
N LYS A 111 6.57 -10.95 -10.48
CA LYS A 111 7.84 -11.16 -11.17
C LYS A 111 7.82 -10.50 -12.55
N LYS A 112 8.89 -9.78 -12.86
CA LYS A 112 9.11 -9.16 -14.16
C LYS A 112 10.55 -9.42 -14.56
N LYS A 113 10.91 -9.00 -15.79
CA LYS A 113 12.29 -9.08 -16.24
C LYS A 113 13.19 -8.27 -15.30
N ASP A 114 14.37 -8.81 -15.02
CA ASP A 114 15.40 -8.14 -14.20
C ASP A 114 14.92 -7.83 -12.77
N THR A 115 14.18 -8.75 -12.17
CA THR A 115 13.78 -8.65 -10.78
C THR A 115 14.42 -9.75 -9.93
N HIS A 116 14.54 -9.46 -8.63
CA HIS A 116 15.07 -10.39 -7.62
C HIS A 116 13.94 -10.81 -6.69
N MET A 117 13.79 -12.11 -6.46
CA MET A 117 12.79 -12.61 -5.53
C MET A 117 13.23 -12.34 -4.09
N VAL A 118 12.37 -11.70 -3.31
CA VAL A 118 12.60 -11.40 -1.89
C VAL A 118 11.86 -12.42 -1.03
N ILE A 119 10.56 -12.54 -1.26
CA ILE A 119 9.69 -13.62 -0.75
C ILE A 119 8.87 -14.10 -1.93
N SER A 120 8.13 -15.19 -1.76
CA SER A 120 7.42 -15.82 -2.89
C SER A 120 6.47 -14.88 -3.63
N SER A 121 5.90 -13.90 -2.94
CA SER A 121 4.97 -12.93 -3.54
C SER A 121 5.61 -11.61 -3.94
N VAL A 122 6.90 -11.40 -3.65
CA VAL A 122 7.57 -10.11 -3.89
C VAL A 122 8.84 -10.28 -4.69
N ASN A 123 8.90 -9.63 -5.84
CA ASN A 123 10.07 -9.60 -6.72
C ASN A 123 10.39 -8.13 -7.03
N LEU A 124 11.61 -7.70 -6.74
CA LEU A 124 12.01 -6.30 -6.84
C LEU A 124 13.03 -6.04 -7.95
N SER A 125 12.82 -4.97 -8.70
CA SER A 125 13.82 -4.41 -9.61
C SER A 125 14.79 -3.53 -8.82
N GLU A 126 15.91 -3.17 -9.45
CA GLU A 126 16.88 -2.27 -8.84
C GLU A 126 16.28 -0.90 -8.53
N ASN A 127 15.42 -0.38 -9.40
CA ASN A 127 14.73 0.90 -9.15
C ASN A 127 13.82 0.82 -7.92
N GLU A 128 13.11 -0.29 -7.77
CA GLU A 128 12.22 -0.49 -6.62
C GLU A 128 13.01 -0.61 -5.33
N ILE A 129 14.14 -1.31 -5.37
CA ILE A 129 15.05 -1.40 -4.21
C ILE A 129 15.55 0.01 -3.83
N ASP A 130 15.89 0.83 -4.81
CA ASP A 130 16.34 2.20 -4.57
C ASP A 130 15.25 3.06 -3.92
N TYR A 131 14.01 2.98 -4.41
CA TYR A 131 12.89 3.67 -3.78
C TYR A 131 12.71 3.25 -2.32
N LEU A 132 12.76 1.94 -2.05
CA LEU A 132 12.63 1.43 -0.68
C LEU A 132 13.79 1.89 0.20
N SER A 133 15.01 1.92 -0.34
CA SER A 133 16.18 2.43 0.40
C SER A 133 15.99 3.88 0.80
N GLN A 134 15.50 4.71 -0.11
CA GLN A 134 15.24 6.12 0.19
C GLN A 134 14.13 6.28 1.22
N LEU A 135 13.06 5.52 1.11
CA LEU A 135 11.96 5.54 2.09
C LEU A 135 12.46 5.14 3.47
N SER A 136 13.28 4.09 3.54
CA SER A 136 13.83 3.60 4.80
C SER A 136 14.83 4.57 5.41
N ASP A 137 15.81 5.02 4.62
CA ASP A 137 16.96 5.77 5.13
C ASP A 137 16.68 7.27 5.29
N LYS A 138 15.93 7.87 4.34
CA LYS A 138 15.72 9.31 4.35
C LYS A 138 14.36 9.70 4.95
N SER A 139 13.34 8.91 4.71
CA SER A 139 11.99 9.21 5.19
C SER A 139 11.63 8.50 6.49
N GLY A 140 12.48 7.63 6.98
CA GLY A 140 12.27 6.94 8.26
C GLY A 140 11.12 5.93 8.25
N VAL A 141 10.77 5.42 7.08
CA VAL A 141 9.69 4.43 6.94
C VAL A 141 10.21 3.04 7.26
N ASP A 142 9.53 2.33 8.16
CA ASP A 142 9.86 0.93 8.46
C ASP A 142 9.28 0.03 7.38
N VAL A 143 10.12 -0.45 6.46
CA VAL A 143 9.70 -1.28 5.33
C VAL A 143 9.86 -2.76 5.67
N PHE A 144 8.81 -3.54 5.42
CA PHE A 144 8.86 -4.98 5.67
C PHE A 144 8.08 -5.75 4.60
N PHE A 145 8.50 -6.99 4.37
CA PHE A 145 7.88 -7.90 3.42
C PHE A 145 7.03 -8.93 4.16
N GLN A 146 5.79 -9.07 3.78
CA GLN A 146 4.87 -10.03 4.41
C GLN A 146 3.63 -10.18 3.54
N MET A 147 3.30 -11.42 3.19
CA MET A 147 2.15 -11.67 2.32
C MET A 147 0.82 -11.52 3.07
N ILE A 148 0.69 -12.21 4.21
CA ILE A 148 -0.50 -12.17 5.08
C ILE A 148 -0.04 -12.06 6.52
N PRO A 149 -0.92 -11.65 7.46
CA PRO A 149 -0.52 -11.48 8.86
C PRO A 149 0.06 -12.74 9.50
N ASP A 150 -0.35 -13.92 9.04
CA ASP A 150 0.10 -15.20 9.61
C ASP A 150 1.43 -15.68 9.05
N SER A 151 1.94 -15.06 7.97
CA SER A 151 3.22 -15.46 7.37
C SER A 151 4.39 -14.73 8.01
N ASN A 152 5.60 -15.22 7.73
CA ASN A 152 6.82 -14.62 8.27
C ASN A 152 7.00 -13.19 7.76
N ARG A 153 7.43 -12.32 8.67
CA ARG A 153 7.78 -10.93 8.36
C ARG A 153 9.30 -10.83 8.16
N LEU A 154 9.70 -10.22 7.04
CA LEU A 154 11.11 -9.96 6.73
C LEU A 154 11.31 -8.45 6.61
N ASN A 155 12.15 -7.88 7.45
CA ASN A 155 12.45 -6.46 7.40
C ASN A 155 13.37 -6.13 6.22
N PHE A 156 13.12 -5.00 5.56
CA PHE A 156 13.91 -4.55 4.41
C PHE A 156 15.40 -4.41 4.77
N LYS A 157 15.69 -3.80 5.91
CA LYS A 157 17.07 -3.57 6.36
C LYS A 157 17.82 -4.89 6.57
N GLU A 158 17.16 -5.89 7.11
CA GLU A 158 17.75 -7.23 7.29
C GLU A 158 18.01 -7.90 5.95
N TRP A 159 17.05 -7.79 5.03
CA TRP A 159 17.21 -8.35 3.69
C TRP A 159 18.38 -7.73 2.95
N MET A 160 18.58 -6.42 3.08
CA MET A 160 19.68 -5.69 2.43
C MET A 160 21.05 -6.07 2.94
N LYS A 161 21.15 -6.65 4.14
CA LYS A 161 22.43 -7.12 4.72
C LYS A 161 22.90 -8.44 4.15
N LYS A 162 22.07 -9.15 3.43
CA LYS A 162 22.41 -10.49 2.89
C LYS A 162 23.22 -10.41 1.60
#